data_adc4f46a05cd7fb1844f61f227321a8a
#
_entry.id   adc4f46a05cd7fb1844f61f227321a8a
#
_cell.length_a   1.000
_cell.length_b   1.000
_cell.length_c   1.000
_cell.angle_alpha   90.00
_cell.angle_beta   90.00
_cell.angle_gamma   90.00
#
_symmetry.space_group_name_H-M   'P 1'
#
loop_
_entity.id
_entity.type
_entity.pdbx_description
1 polymer ?
#
loop_
_entity_poly.entity_id
_entity_poly.type
_entity_poly.pdbx_seq_one_letter_code
_entity_poly.pdbx_strand_id
1 'polypeptide(L)'
;MNNLIIGIAGGSGSGKTTLALRLKERFGEDEVRLISHGSYYKRHDELPFEERCKLNYDHPDAFDNALLIYHLQELKAGRAIDCPVYDYSNHNRSDKVQHIEPAPVLIVEGILPFVEPSKRNADIIVPNGGENTAAVEMLAHHIRNLIEKANRL
;
A
#
# COMPACT_ATOMS: atom_id res chain seq x y z
N MET A 1 -6.80 -11.44 -14.52
CA MET A 1 -7.62 -10.41 -13.85
C MET A 1 -6.90 -9.08 -13.96
N ASN A 2 -7.54 -8.08 -14.52
CA ASN A 2 -6.97 -6.74 -14.58
C ASN A 2 -7.30 -5.98 -13.27
N ASN A 3 -6.37 -5.98 -12.35
CA ASN A 3 -6.55 -5.28 -11.08
C ASN A 3 -6.13 -3.82 -11.25
N LEU A 4 -6.91 -2.91 -10.69
CA LEU A 4 -6.55 -1.50 -10.60
C LEU A 4 -5.64 -1.28 -9.38
N ILE A 5 -4.49 -0.66 -9.58
CA ILE A 5 -3.61 -0.24 -8.49
C ILE A 5 -3.70 1.27 -8.31
N ILE A 6 -4.13 1.69 -7.13
CA ILE A 6 -4.21 3.10 -6.73
C ILE A 6 -3.11 3.37 -5.71
N GLY A 7 -2.19 4.26 -6.06
CA GLY A 7 -1.16 4.75 -5.15
C GLY A 7 -1.65 6.00 -4.40
N ILE A 8 -1.60 5.98 -3.09
CA ILE A 8 -1.83 7.16 -2.25
C ILE A 8 -0.52 7.54 -1.62
N ALA A 9 -0.02 8.70 -1.97
CA ALA A 9 1.31 9.14 -1.61
C ALA A 9 1.29 10.48 -0.86
N GLY A 10 2.19 10.63 0.10
CA GLY A 10 2.33 11.86 0.88
C GLY A 10 3.38 11.71 1.96
N GLY A 11 3.79 12.83 2.57
CA GLY A 11 4.68 12.83 3.71
C GLY A 11 4.01 12.29 4.98
N SER A 12 4.80 12.00 6.00
CA SER A 12 4.29 11.65 7.32
C SER A 12 3.35 12.75 7.83
N GLY A 13 2.18 12.36 8.34
CA GLY A 13 1.18 13.31 8.84
C GLY A 13 0.33 13.99 7.78
N SER A 14 0.46 13.63 6.49
CA SER A 14 -0.37 14.19 5.40
C SER A 14 -1.79 13.64 5.33
N GLY A 15 -2.13 12.65 6.15
CA GLY A 15 -3.45 12.01 6.16
C GLY A 15 -3.64 10.94 5.09
N LYS A 16 -2.58 10.45 4.46
CA LYS A 16 -2.65 9.40 3.42
C LYS A 16 -3.30 8.10 3.92
N THR A 17 -2.99 7.69 5.14
CA THR A 17 -3.60 6.50 5.76
C THR A 17 -5.09 6.71 5.99
N THR A 18 -5.50 7.89 6.44
CA THR A 18 -6.92 8.24 6.62
C THR A 18 -7.68 8.17 5.30
N LEU A 19 -7.11 8.72 4.22
CA LEU A 19 -7.72 8.65 2.88
C LEU A 19 -7.87 7.20 2.42
N ALA A 20 -6.83 6.40 2.57
CA ALA A 20 -6.83 4.99 2.19
C ALA A 20 -7.91 4.20 2.95
N LEU A 21 -8.00 4.39 4.26
CA LEU A 21 -9.02 3.74 5.09
C LEU A 21 -10.44 4.17 4.75
N ARG A 22 -10.67 5.47 4.53
CA ARG A 22 -11.99 5.98 4.12
C ARG A 22 -12.42 5.39 2.77
N LEU A 23 -11.48 5.25 1.85
CA LEU A 23 -11.77 4.67 0.55
C LEU A 23 -12.08 3.17 0.68
N LYS A 24 -11.29 2.45 1.48
CA LYS A 24 -11.50 1.02 1.73
C LYS A 24 -12.86 0.73 2.39
N GLU A 25 -13.29 1.55 3.34
CA GLU A 25 -14.56 1.40 4.06
C GLU A 25 -15.79 1.47 3.16
N ARG A 26 -15.67 2.05 1.96
CA ARG A 26 -16.73 2.14 0.97
C ARG A 26 -16.99 0.85 0.20
N PHE A 27 -16.11 -0.14 0.34
CA PHE A 27 -16.13 -1.38 -0.43
C PHE A 27 -16.01 -2.59 0.47
N GLY A 28 -16.47 -3.75 -0.02
CA GLY A 28 -16.25 -5.02 0.65
C GLY A 28 -14.77 -5.42 0.66
N GLU A 29 -14.38 -6.24 1.60
CA GLU A 29 -12.99 -6.74 1.70
C GLU A 29 -12.55 -7.51 0.46
N ASP A 30 -13.48 -8.16 -0.22
CA ASP A 30 -13.20 -8.88 -1.46
C ASP A 30 -13.02 -7.97 -2.68
N GLU A 31 -13.42 -6.71 -2.58
CA GLU A 31 -13.38 -5.75 -3.67
C GLU A 31 -12.12 -4.88 -3.64
N VAL A 32 -11.65 -4.53 -2.45
CA VAL A 32 -10.52 -3.61 -2.26
C VAL A 32 -9.59 -4.14 -1.17
N ARG A 33 -8.29 -4.24 -1.50
CA ARG A 33 -7.25 -4.57 -0.53
C ARG A 33 -6.35 -3.36 -0.32
N LEU A 34 -5.93 -3.15 0.92
CA LEU A 34 -5.02 -2.08 1.32
C LEU A 34 -3.66 -2.66 1.66
N ILE A 35 -2.62 -2.09 1.05
CA ILE A 35 -1.22 -2.41 1.33
C ILE A 35 -0.52 -1.14 1.77
N SER A 36 0.13 -1.20 2.93
CA SER A 36 0.95 -0.10 3.43
C SER A 36 2.40 -0.29 3.05
N HIS A 37 3.00 0.72 2.42
CA HIS A 37 4.44 0.74 2.15
C HIS A 37 5.27 0.61 3.45
N GLY A 38 4.77 1.16 4.56
CA GLY A 38 5.39 1.03 5.88
C GLY A 38 5.51 -0.40 6.41
N SER A 39 4.77 -1.35 5.87
CA SER A 39 4.94 -2.78 6.18
C SER A 39 6.22 -3.36 5.59
N TYR A 40 6.80 -2.70 4.59
CA TYR A 40 7.94 -3.19 3.80
C TYR A 40 9.28 -2.59 4.22
N TYR A 41 9.40 -2.02 5.40
CA TYR A 41 10.72 -1.68 5.94
C TYR A 41 11.61 -2.91 6.00
N LYS A 42 12.90 -2.73 5.68
CA LYS A 42 13.87 -3.81 5.69
C LYS A 42 14.08 -4.37 7.10
N ARG A 43 14.35 -5.68 7.17
CA ARG A 43 14.76 -6.34 8.41
C ARG A 43 16.21 -5.98 8.73
N HIS A 44 16.46 -5.70 10.01
CA HIS A 44 17.78 -5.35 10.53
C HIS A 44 18.10 -6.15 11.81
N ASP A 45 18.04 -7.48 11.73
CA ASP A 45 18.38 -8.36 12.85
C ASP A 45 19.86 -8.26 13.25
N GLU A 46 20.72 -7.84 12.30
CA GLU A 46 22.16 -7.62 12.51
C GLU A 46 22.46 -6.40 13.39
N LEU A 47 21.51 -5.48 13.58
CA LEU A 47 21.67 -4.29 14.38
C LEU A 47 20.98 -4.42 15.73
N PRO A 48 21.60 -3.97 16.85
CA PRO A 48 20.88 -3.85 18.12
C PRO A 48 19.79 -2.78 18.04
N PHE A 49 18.81 -2.87 18.93
CA PHE A 49 17.66 -1.95 18.97
C PHE A 49 18.08 -0.48 18.92
N GLU A 50 19.08 -0.08 19.68
CA GLU A 50 19.55 1.31 19.75
C GLU A 50 20.06 1.82 18.41
N GLU A 51 20.72 0.98 17.64
CA GLU A 51 21.20 1.31 16.29
C GLU A 51 20.03 1.37 15.30
N ARG A 52 19.04 0.49 15.43
CA ARG A 52 17.84 0.53 14.60
C ARG A 52 17.07 1.83 14.79
N CYS A 53 17.00 2.35 16.01
CA CYS A 53 16.33 3.63 16.31
C CYS A 53 16.99 4.83 15.60
N LYS A 54 18.23 4.73 15.21
CA LYS A 54 19.01 5.80 14.54
C LYS A 54 18.91 5.77 13.02
N LEU A 55 18.30 4.74 12.44
CA LEU A 55 18.16 4.63 10.98
C LEU A 55 17.23 5.69 10.44
N ASN A 56 17.53 6.14 9.21
CA ASN A 56 16.65 7.06 8.51
C ASN A 56 15.53 6.29 7.79
N TYR A 57 14.38 6.19 8.44
CA TYR A 57 13.21 5.49 7.91
C TYR A 57 12.48 6.25 6.80
N ASP A 58 12.85 7.50 6.55
CA ASP A 58 12.31 8.29 5.44
C ASP A 58 13.13 8.16 4.15
N HIS A 59 14.26 7.46 4.20
CA HIS A 59 15.08 7.23 3.02
C HIS A 59 14.50 6.09 2.16
N PRO A 60 14.58 6.19 0.80
CA PRO A 60 14.08 5.12 -0.09
C PRO A 60 14.68 3.76 0.20
N ASP A 61 15.95 3.71 0.57
CA ASP A 61 16.66 2.46 0.86
C ASP A 61 16.23 1.80 2.18
N ALA A 62 15.41 2.48 3.00
CA ALA A 62 14.83 1.89 4.21
C ALA A 62 13.80 0.80 3.88
N PHE A 63 13.21 0.82 2.68
CA PHE A 63 12.15 -0.07 2.26
C PHE A 63 12.66 -1.20 1.37
N ASP A 64 12.05 -2.36 1.51
CA ASP A 64 12.21 -3.49 0.59
C ASP A 64 11.29 -3.31 -0.62
N ASN A 65 11.64 -2.38 -1.49
CA ASN A 65 10.84 -2.05 -2.67
C ASN A 65 10.77 -3.21 -3.66
N ALA A 66 11.80 -4.02 -3.76
CA ALA A 66 11.80 -5.19 -4.64
C ALA A 66 10.73 -6.20 -4.20
N LEU A 67 10.58 -6.44 -2.91
CA LEU A 67 9.55 -7.32 -2.37
C LEU A 67 8.14 -6.74 -2.61
N LEU A 68 7.96 -5.44 -2.38
CA LEU A 68 6.67 -4.79 -2.65
C LEU A 68 6.27 -4.93 -4.13
N ILE A 69 7.18 -4.64 -5.04
CA ILE A 69 6.92 -4.76 -6.49
C ILE A 69 6.58 -6.21 -6.84
N TYR A 70 7.33 -7.18 -6.33
CA TYR A 70 7.05 -8.59 -6.53
C TYR A 70 5.64 -8.96 -6.03
N HIS A 71 5.26 -8.52 -4.85
CA HIS A 71 3.93 -8.78 -4.28
C HIS A 71 2.81 -8.13 -5.11
N LEU A 72 3.01 -6.91 -5.61
CA LEU A 72 2.02 -6.27 -6.49
C LEU A 72 1.85 -7.05 -7.81
N GLN A 73 2.94 -7.56 -8.38
CA GLN A 73 2.89 -8.39 -9.58
C GLN A 73 2.17 -9.71 -9.32
N GLU A 74 2.39 -10.34 -8.17
CA GLU A 74 1.69 -11.56 -7.77
C GLU A 74 0.17 -11.32 -7.65
N LEU A 75 -0.22 -10.26 -6.95
CA LEU A 75 -1.64 -9.91 -6.83
C LEU A 75 -2.27 -9.58 -8.18
N LYS A 76 -1.56 -8.88 -9.06
CA LYS A 76 -2.02 -8.62 -10.44
C LYS A 76 -2.23 -9.90 -11.25
N ALA A 77 -1.41 -10.91 -10.99
CA ALA A 77 -1.51 -12.21 -11.65
C ALA A 77 -2.59 -13.12 -11.03
N GLY A 78 -3.30 -12.63 -10.02
CA GLY A 78 -4.34 -13.41 -9.33
C GLY A 78 -3.82 -14.34 -8.25
N ARG A 79 -2.59 -14.16 -7.78
CA ARG A 79 -1.98 -14.97 -6.72
C ARG A 79 -1.94 -14.20 -5.41
N ALA A 80 -2.26 -14.89 -4.31
CA ALA A 80 -2.17 -14.34 -2.96
C ALA A 80 -0.72 -14.11 -2.53
N ILE A 81 -0.53 -13.22 -1.58
CA ILE A 81 0.78 -12.91 -0.99
C ILE A 81 0.75 -13.03 0.53
N ASP A 82 1.93 -13.19 1.11
CA ASP A 82 2.16 -13.04 2.54
C ASP A 82 2.89 -11.72 2.79
N CYS A 83 2.11 -10.67 3.09
CA CYS A 83 2.61 -9.33 3.33
C CYS A 83 3.38 -9.30 4.65
N PRO A 84 4.59 -8.71 4.70
CA PRO A 84 5.32 -8.57 5.96
C PRO A 84 4.57 -7.69 6.95
N VAL A 85 4.79 -7.95 8.24
CA VAL A 85 4.27 -7.14 9.34
C VAL A 85 5.44 -6.50 10.07
N TYR A 86 5.50 -5.17 10.03
CA TYR A 86 6.54 -4.41 10.70
C TYR A 86 6.15 -4.10 12.14
N ASP A 87 7.06 -4.35 13.08
CA ASP A 87 6.88 -4.03 14.50
C ASP A 87 7.52 -2.67 14.80
N TYR A 88 6.71 -1.63 14.86
CA TYR A 88 7.16 -0.27 15.11
C TYR A 88 7.73 -0.07 16.53
N SER A 89 7.28 -0.86 17.50
CA SER A 89 7.79 -0.78 18.87
C SER A 89 9.21 -1.34 19.00
N ASN A 90 9.56 -2.31 18.16
CA ASN A 90 10.88 -2.94 18.12
C ASN A 90 11.77 -2.40 16.99
N HIS A 91 11.28 -1.46 16.18
CA HIS A 91 11.97 -0.92 15.01
C HIS A 91 12.55 -2.02 14.11
N ASN A 92 11.75 -3.06 13.84
CA ASN A 92 12.17 -4.16 12.99
C ASN A 92 10.98 -4.88 12.35
N ARG A 93 11.25 -5.60 11.26
CA ARG A 93 10.27 -6.50 10.67
C ARG A 93 10.03 -7.67 11.64
N SER A 94 8.78 -7.98 11.93
CA SER A 94 8.41 -9.14 12.73
C SER A 94 8.50 -10.43 11.91
N ASP A 95 8.37 -11.58 12.57
CA ASP A 95 8.25 -12.88 11.90
C ASP A 95 6.82 -13.19 11.46
N LYS A 96 5.87 -12.32 11.79
CA LYS A 96 4.48 -12.45 11.37
C LYS A 96 4.30 -12.01 9.93
N VAL A 97 3.34 -12.60 9.26
CA VAL A 97 2.89 -12.19 7.94
C VAL A 97 1.38 -12.02 7.94
N GLN A 98 0.88 -11.18 7.05
CA GLN A 98 -0.54 -11.03 6.78
C GLN A 98 -0.85 -11.60 5.41
N HIS A 99 -1.67 -12.64 5.35
CA HIS A 99 -2.13 -13.20 4.09
C HIS A 99 -3.11 -12.24 3.41
N ILE A 100 -2.83 -11.90 2.14
CA ILE A 100 -3.67 -11.02 1.33
C ILE A 100 -4.03 -11.73 0.04
N GLU A 101 -5.34 -11.91 -0.16
CA GLU A 101 -5.90 -12.44 -1.41
C GLU A 101 -5.97 -11.35 -2.48
N PRO A 102 -5.91 -11.73 -3.77
CA PRO A 102 -6.15 -10.79 -4.86
C PRO A 102 -7.53 -10.13 -4.76
N ALA A 103 -7.63 -8.90 -5.27
CA ALA A 103 -8.90 -8.18 -5.36
C ALA A 103 -8.91 -7.32 -6.63
N PRO A 104 -10.09 -6.91 -7.13
CA PRO A 104 -10.17 -6.03 -8.29
C PRO A 104 -9.44 -4.70 -8.12
N VAL A 105 -9.34 -4.20 -6.90
CA VAL A 105 -8.67 -2.93 -6.59
C VAL A 105 -7.67 -3.13 -5.46
N LEU A 106 -6.45 -2.64 -5.68
CA LEU A 106 -5.38 -2.60 -4.70
C LEU A 106 -5.06 -1.15 -4.40
N ILE A 107 -5.10 -0.77 -3.13
CA ILE A 107 -4.68 0.54 -2.66
C ILE A 107 -3.32 0.38 -1.99
N VAL A 108 -2.32 1.11 -2.49
CA VAL A 108 -0.98 1.15 -1.90
C VAL A 108 -0.76 2.55 -1.34
N GLU A 109 -0.62 2.67 -0.03
CA GLU A 109 -0.33 3.95 0.61
C GLU A 109 1.14 4.03 1.01
N GLY A 110 1.78 5.19 0.80
CA GLY A 110 3.20 5.35 1.08
C GLY A 110 3.70 6.78 0.96
N ILE A 111 5.01 6.96 1.16
CA ILE A 111 5.67 8.24 1.17
C ILE A 111 6.17 8.59 -0.24
N LEU A 112 5.85 9.82 -0.74
CA LEU A 112 6.52 10.43 -1.89
C LEU A 112 7.92 10.92 -1.47
N PRO A 113 8.94 10.79 -2.26
CA PRO A 113 9.06 10.36 -3.65
C PRO A 113 9.39 8.86 -3.83
N PHE A 114 9.25 8.08 -2.81
CA PHE A 114 9.74 6.71 -2.74
C PHE A 114 8.85 5.71 -3.47
N VAL A 115 7.75 6.20 -4.01
CA VAL A 115 6.86 5.45 -4.89
C VAL A 115 7.41 5.39 -6.33
N GLU A 116 8.55 6.04 -6.62
CA GLU A 116 9.09 6.09 -7.98
C GLU A 116 9.26 4.73 -8.66
N PRO A 117 9.84 3.70 -8.03
CA PRO A 117 9.88 2.37 -8.65
C PRO A 117 8.50 1.71 -8.77
N SER A 118 7.57 2.01 -7.87
CA SER A 118 6.21 1.46 -7.86
C SER A 118 5.22 2.31 -8.65
N LYS A 119 5.55 3.57 -8.98
CA LYS A 119 4.74 4.42 -9.88
C LYS A 119 4.42 3.75 -11.21
N ARG A 120 5.38 3.00 -11.75
CA ARG A 120 5.19 2.27 -13.02
C ARG A 120 4.16 1.15 -12.92
N ASN A 121 3.81 0.75 -11.69
CA ASN A 121 2.85 -0.31 -11.42
C ASN A 121 1.50 0.23 -10.92
N ALA A 122 1.38 1.54 -10.70
CA ALA A 122 0.13 2.17 -10.27
C ALA A 122 -0.61 2.77 -11.47
N ASP A 123 -1.90 2.49 -11.55
CA ASP A 123 -2.77 3.04 -12.59
C ASP A 123 -3.22 4.47 -12.25
N ILE A 124 -3.35 4.78 -10.97
CA ILE A 124 -3.73 6.10 -10.46
C ILE A 124 -2.85 6.44 -9.26
N ILE A 125 -2.38 7.68 -9.19
CA ILE A 125 -1.65 8.20 -8.04
C ILE A 125 -2.40 9.40 -7.50
N VAL A 126 -2.73 9.36 -6.21
CA VAL A 126 -3.36 10.46 -5.49
C VAL A 126 -2.32 11.10 -4.57
N PRO A 127 -1.82 12.30 -4.90
CA PRO A 127 -0.91 13.02 -4.03
C PRO A 127 -1.72 13.72 -2.93
N ASN A 128 -1.43 13.38 -1.69
CA ASN A 128 -1.93 14.09 -0.50
C ASN A 128 -3.46 14.18 -0.37
N GLY A 129 -3.97 14.38 0.83
CA GLY A 129 -5.33 14.85 1.01
C GLY A 129 -6.23 14.03 1.93
N GLY A 130 -5.79 13.76 3.17
CA GLY A 130 -6.59 13.02 4.14
C GLY A 130 -7.97 13.58 4.42
N GLU A 131 -8.20 14.87 4.20
CA GLU A 131 -9.49 15.53 4.39
C GLU A 131 -10.21 15.86 3.08
N ASN A 132 -9.69 15.44 1.95
CA ASN A 132 -10.30 15.71 0.66
C ASN A 132 -11.48 14.76 0.39
N THR A 133 -12.63 15.09 0.93
CA THR A 133 -13.88 14.33 0.73
C THR A 133 -14.25 14.21 -0.75
N ALA A 134 -13.99 15.24 -1.54
CA ALA A 134 -14.27 15.22 -2.97
C ALA A 134 -13.42 14.17 -3.69
N ALA A 135 -12.14 14.05 -3.34
CA ALA A 135 -11.27 13.01 -3.90
C ALA A 135 -11.74 11.60 -3.53
N VAL A 136 -12.18 11.39 -2.29
CA VAL A 136 -12.74 10.11 -1.85
C VAL A 136 -13.97 9.75 -2.67
N GLU A 137 -14.90 10.69 -2.85
CA GLU A 137 -16.14 10.47 -3.63
C GLU A 137 -15.85 10.16 -5.10
N MET A 138 -14.95 10.92 -5.71
CA MET A 138 -14.56 10.72 -7.11
C MET A 138 -13.89 9.35 -7.32
N LEU A 139 -12.97 8.97 -6.46
CA LEU A 139 -12.28 7.69 -6.53
C LEU A 139 -13.26 6.53 -6.26
N ALA A 140 -14.12 6.66 -5.26
CA ALA A 140 -15.12 5.65 -4.95
C ALA A 140 -16.07 5.41 -6.13
N HIS A 141 -16.51 6.49 -6.79
CA HIS A 141 -17.34 6.38 -7.99
C HIS A 141 -16.61 5.67 -9.13
N HIS A 142 -15.35 6.03 -9.37
CA HIS A 142 -14.52 5.41 -10.42
C HIS A 142 -14.29 3.92 -10.15
N ILE A 143 -13.97 3.57 -8.91
CA ILE A 143 -13.78 2.18 -8.48
C ILE A 143 -15.07 1.35 -8.67
N ARG A 144 -16.21 1.87 -8.26
CA ARG A 144 -17.50 1.18 -8.46
C ARG A 144 -17.73 0.86 -9.93
N ASN A 145 -17.54 1.85 -10.80
CA ASN A 145 -17.72 1.65 -12.24
C ASN A 145 -16.81 0.56 -12.80
N LEU A 146 -15.59 0.47 -12.31
CA LEU A 146 -14.63 -0.58 -12.73
C LEU A 146 -15.05 -1.96 -12.24
N ILE A 147 -15.47 -2.08 -10.98
CA ILE A 147 -15.94 -3.34 -10.41
C ILE A 147 -17.18 -3.82 -11.15
N GLU A 148 -18.15 -2.93 -11.42
CA GLU A 148 -19.36 -3.27 -12.16
C GLU A 148 -19.08 -3.74 -13.59
N LYS A 149 -18.11 -3.09 -14.28
CA LYS A 149 -17.68 -3.53 -15.61
C LYS A 149 -17.02 -4.91 -15.57
N ALA A 150 -16.19 -5.17 -14.56
CA ALA A 150 -15.54 -6.47 -14.41
C ALA A 150 -16.54 -7.59 -14.13
N ASN A 151 -17.60 -7.32 -13.37
CA ASN A 151 -18.65 -8.30 -13.04
C ASN A 151 -19.61 -8.59 -14.20
N ARG A 152 -19.62 -7.76 -15.26
CA ARG A 152 -20.47 -7.96 -16.45
C ARG A 152 -19.79 -8.80 -17.53
N LEU A 153 -18.51 -9.09 -17.37
CA LEU A 153 -17.73 -9.93 -18.27
C LEU A 153 -17.68 -11.39 -17.77
#